data_ae2b60e25d7549cc9be58618236f06b2
#
_entry.id   ae2b60e25d7549cc9be58618236f06b2
#
_cell.length_a   1.000
_cell.length_b   1.000
_cell.length_c   1.000
_cell.angle_alpha   90.00
_cell.angle_beta   90.00
_cell.angle_gamma   90.00
#
_symmetry.space_group_name_H-M   'P 1'
#
loop_
_entity.id
_entity.type
_entity.pdbx_description
1 polymer ?
#
loop_
_entity_poly.entity_id
_entity_poly.type
_entity_poly.pdbx_seq_one_letter_code
_entity_poly.pdbx_strand_id
1 'polypeptide(L)'
;YMSKQLLKDALDYHALPIPGKISVELTKPADTMRHLAMAYSPGVAEPCSQIALDPQMAYRYTGKGNSVAVISNGSAVLGLGNLGALASKPVMEGKALLFKRFANINAIDVLVDTQDVDTFVNTVSAIACTYGGINLEDIKAPECFEIERRLQALCDIPIFHDDQHGTAIVTAAALVNALEIQQKTLDNVNVVCLGAGAAAVACMKLLLEMGADPSRMLMLDRQGVIHAGRENLNEQKALFAVNTDKRTLDEAMQDCDVFVGLSGSDLVSQEMVRSMAPRPIIFACSNPDPEIKRELAMATRNDIVMATGRSDLPNQVNNVLGFPFIFRGALDVRASTINEAMKIATVNALAELAREPVPESVLDAYSLIDLEYGPNYILPKPMDPRLMPIIAPAVARAAQASGVARCDIDDDYEEQLWGGVGFGADRNWR
;
A
#
# COMPACT_ATOMS: atom_id res chain seq x y z
N TYR A 1 -22.85 4.65 -8.33
CA TYR A 1 -21.97 3.57 -7.91
C TYR A 1 -22.34 2.99 -6.55
N MET A 2 -22.61 3.79 -5.55
CA MET A 2 -23.12 3.31 -4.26
C MET A 2 -24.64 3.44 -4.18
N SER A 3 -25.34 2.30 -4.00
CA SER A 3 -26.79 2.31 -3.80
C SER A 3 -27.13 2.84 -2.40
N LYS A 4 -28.35 3.42 -2.24
CA LYS A 4 -28.83 3.84 -0.91
C LYS A 4 -28.85 2.67 0.08
N GLN A 5 -29.08 1.46 -0.41
CA GLN A 5 -29.05 0.25 0.42
C GLN A 5 -27.63 -0.03 0.92
N LEU A 6 -26.61 0.02 0.06
CA LEU A 6 -25.21 -0.19 0.48
C LEU A 6 -24.76 0.83 1.54
N LEU A 7 -25.18 2.09 1.41
CA LEU A 7 -24.87 3.12 2.41
C LEU A 7 -25.49 2.81 3.78
N LYS A 8 -26.75 2.32 3.78
CA LYS A 8 -27.41 1.89 5.01
C LYS A 8 -26.73 0.66 5.61
N ASP A 9 -26.46 -0.34 4.78
CA ASP A 9 -25.79 -1.58 5.20
C ASP A 9 -24.41 -1.28 5.79
N ALA A 10 -23.69 -0.31 5.25
CA ALA A 10 -22.41 0.14 5.78
C ALA A 10 -22.55 0.75 7.19
N LEU A 11 -23.57 1.57 7.44
CA LEU A 11 -23.81 2.10 8.78
C LEU A 11 -24.16 0.98 9.78
N ASP A 12 -25.02 0.06 9.38
CA ASP A 12 -25.42 -1.09 10.20
C ASP A 12 -24.19 -1.99 10.48
N TYR A 13 -23.36 -2.24 9.48
CA TYR A 13 -22.10 -3.01 9.64
C TYR A 13 -21.14 -2.40 10.67
N HIS A 14 -21.04 -1.08 10.74
CA HIS A 14 -20.16 -0.40 11.70
C HIS A 14 -20.74 -0.33 13.12
N ALA A 15 -22.08 -0.36 13.24
CA ALA A 15 -22.77 -0.21 14.51
C ALA A 15 -23.13 -1.52 15.20
N LEU A 16 -23.36 -2.60 14.42
CA LEU A 16 -23.97 -3.85 14.89
C LEU A 16 -23.05 -5.07 14.64
N PRO A 17 -23.11 -6.12 15.50
CA PRO A 17 -23.81 -6.18 16.79
C PRO A 17 -23.11 -5.37 17.89
N ILE A 18 -21.83 -5.02 17.68
CA ILE A 18 -20.99 -4.23 18.58
C ILE A 18 -20.32 -3.14 17.74
N PRO A 19 -20.29 -1.87 18.19
CA PRO A 19 -19.62 -0.81 17.44
C PRO A 19 -18.13 -1.06 17.22
N GLY A 20 -17.63 -0.68 16.04
CA GLY A 20 -16.24 -0.86 15.65
C GLY A 20 -15.97 -2.17 14.91
N LYS A 21 -14.74 -2.38 14.49
CA LYS A 21 -14.34 -3.51 13.63
C LYS A 21 -13.29 -4.41 14.25
N ILE A 22 -12.66 -3.99 15.32
CA ILE A 22 -11.58 -4.73 16.02
C ILE A 22 -11.85 -4.76 17.52
N SER A 23 -11.36 -5.79 18.16
CA SER A 23 -11.36 -5.96 19.62
C SER A 23 -9.98 -6.39 20.10
N VAL A 24 -9.77 -6.37 21.41
CA VAL A 24 -8.57 -6.88 22.07
C VAL A 24 -8.87 -8.24 22.69
N GLU A 25 -7.99 -9.22 22.43
CA GLU A 25 -8.09 -10.56 22.98
C GLU A 25 -6.86 -10.89 23.83
N LEU A 26 -7.04 -11.79 24.79
CA LEU A 26 -5.95 -12.30 25.60
C LEU A 26 -5.21 -13.43 24.88
N THR A 27 -3.88 -13.42 24.95
CA THR A 27 -3.02 -14.49 24.42
C THR A 27 -2.52 -15.43 25.53
N LYS A 28 -2.81 -15.14 26.79
CA LYS A 28 -2.38 -15.88 27.96
C LYS A 28 -3.57 -16.25 28.84
N PRO A 29 -3.55 -17.41 29.52
CA PRO A 29 -4.57 -17.74 30.50
C PRO A 29 -4.52 -16.78 31.70
N ALA A 30 -5.69 -16.39 32.21
CA ALA A 30 -5.84 -15.46 33.33
C ALA A 30 -6.86 -15.96 34.38
N ASP A 31 -6.99 -17.29 34.52
CA ASP A 31 -8.09 -17.93 35.30
C ASP A 31 -7.69 -18.30 36.74
N THR A 32 -6.42 -18.13 37.11
CA THR A 32 -5.92 -18.49 38.44
C THR A 32 -5.12 -17.37 39.07
N MET A 33 -5.03 -17.37 40.40
CA MET A 33 -4.18 -16.40 41.13
C MET A 33 -2.71 -16.52 40.72
N ARG A 34 -2.25 -17.73 40.34
CA ARG A 34 -0.90 -17.90 39.79
C ARG A 34 -0.73 -17.21 38.43
N HIS A 35 -1.72 -17.32 37.55
CA HIS A 35 -1.69 -16.61 36.26
C HIS A 35 -1.62 -15.10 36.48
N LEU A 36 -2.44 -14.55 37.38
CA LEU A 36 -2.43 -13.13 37.68
C LEU A 36 -1.10 -12.66 38.31
N ALA A 37 -0.51 -13.46 39.19
CA ALA A 37 0.78 -13.15 39.78
C ALA A 37 1.91 -13.14 38.75
N MET A 38 1.85 -13.97 37.72
CA MET A 38 2.80 -13.96 36.59
C MET A 38 2.54 -12.83 35.60
N ALA A 39 1.26 -12.58 35.28
CA ALA A 39 0.85 -11.60 34.28
C ALA A 39 1.04 -10.15 34.75
N TYR A 40 0.94 -9.92 36.06
CA TYR A 40 1.03 -8.58 36.64
C TYR A 40 1.96 -8.63 37.88
N SER A 41 1.50 -8.27 39.07
CA SER A 41 2.36 -8.18 40.27
C SER A 41 2.36 -9.49 41.04
N PRO A 42 3.53 -10.01 41.42
CA PRO A 42 4.90 -9.46 41.30
C PRO A 42 5.68 -9.94 40.06
N GLY A 43 5.21 -10.95 39.34
CA GLY A 43 5.97 -11.66 38.31
C GLY A 43 6.39 -10.79 37.13
N VAL A 44 5.59 -9.77 36.76
CA VAL A 44 5.86 -8.86 35.65
C VAL A 44 7.16 -8.04 35.80
N ALA A 45 7.70 -7.96 37.04
CA ALA A 45 8.97 -7.26 37.29
C ALA A 45 10.14 -7.93 36.55
N GLU A 46 10.10 -9.25 36.37
CA GLU A 46 11.20 -9.98 35.71
C GLU A 46 11.32 -9.62 34.23
N PRO A 47 10.29 -9.77 33.38
CA PRO A 47 10.39 -9.32 32.00
C PRO A 47 10.69 -7.82 31.85
N CYS A 48 10.20 -6.95 32.74
CA CYS A 48 10.59 -5.53 32.75
C CYS A 48 12.09 -5.36 32.95
N SER A 49 12.69 -6.10 33.91
CA SER A 49 14.13 -6.05 34.17
C SER A 49 14.94 -6.56 32.99
N GLN A 50 14.50 -7.64 32.33
CA GLN A 50 15.15 -8.16 31.12
C GLN A 50 15.14 -7.17 29.98
N ILE A 51 14.02 -6.48 29.74
CA ILE A 51 13.89 -5.47 28.68
C ILE A 51 14.75 -4.23 29.02
N ALA A 52 14.83 -3.84 30.29
CA ALA A 52 15.68 -2.72 30.72
C ALA A 52 17.16 -2.99 30.49
N LEU A 53 17.59 -4.25 30.63
CA LEU A 53 18.96 -4.69 30.36
C LEU A 53 19.25 -4.82 28.85
N ASP A 54 18.29 -5.35 28.10
CA ASP A 54 18.38 -5.52 26.65
C ASP A 54 17.03 -5.19 26.01
N PRO A 55 16.89 -4.03 25.35
CA PRO A 55 15.64 -3.63 24.69
C PRO A 55 15.12 -4.61 23.63
N GLN A 56 15.97 -5.48 23.05
CA GLN A 56 15.55 -6.50 22.09
C GLN A 56 14.65 -7.56 22.76
N MET A 57 14.73 -7.73 24.08
CA MET A 57 13.86 -8.62 24.83
C MET A 57 12.39 -8.19 24.80
N ALA A 58 12.08 -6.94 24.40
CA ALA A 58 10.70 -6.51 24.16
C ALA A 58 10.00 -7.35 23.07
N TYR A 59 10.73 -7.79 22.06
CA TYR A 59 10.21 -8.67 21.02
C TYR A 59 9.88 -10.08 21.52
N ARG A 60 10.52 -10.51 22.60
CA ARG A 60 10.28 -11.84 23.21
C ARG A 60 9.16 -11.81 24.25
N TYR A 61 9.08 -10.76 25.04
CA TYR A 61 8.23 -10.70 26.23
C TYR A 61 6.98 -9.83 26.06
N THR A 62 6.81 -9.17 24.92
CA THR A 62 5.64 -8.32 24.62
C THR A 62 5.09 -8.59 23.21
N GLY A 63 3.94 -8.02 22.92
CA GLY A 63 3.34 -8.08 21.60
C GLY A 63 3.97 -7.14 20.54
N LYS A 64 5.05 -6.43 20.90
CA LYS A 64 5.69 -5.44 20.01
C LYS A 64 5.99 -5.98 18.60
N GLY A 65 6.54 -7.19 18.51
CA GLY A 65 7.01 -7.78 17.25
C GLY A 65 5.90 -8.06 16.22
N ASN A 66 4.65 -8.19 16.65
CA ASN A 66 3.49 -8.40 15.77
C ASN A 66 2.48 -7.26 15.85
N SER A 67 2.93 -6.07 16.18
CA SER A 67 2.07 -4.90 16.40
C SER A 67 2.39 -3.78 15.43
N VAL A 68 1.36 -3.24 14.78
CA VAL A 68 1.44 -2.09 13.86
C VAL A 68 0.46 -1.02 14.31
N ALA A 69 0.92 0.23 14.39
CA ALA A 69 0.04 1.37 14.54
C ALA A 69 -0.38 1.90 13.16
N VAL A 70 -1.67 2.07 12.95
CA VAL A 70 -2.23 2.77 11.80
C VAL A 70 -2.48 4.22 12.22
N ILE A 71 -1.65 5.14 11.76
CA ILE A 71 -1.61 6.53 12.25
C ILE A 71 -2.08 7.51 11.18
N SER A 72 -2.99 8.38 11.56
CA SER A 72 -3.54 9.44 10.71
C SER A 72 -3.85 10.70 11.50
N ASN A 73 -3.86 11.83 10.81
CA ASN A 73 -4.48 13.08 11.31
C ASN A 73 -5.77 13.42 10.55
N GLY A 74 -6.21 12.56 9.65
CA GLY A 74 -7.44 12.73 8.89
C GLY A 74 -7.42 13.90 7.90
N SER A 75 -6.25 14.32 7.43
CA SER A 75 -6.12 15.48 6.54
C SER A 75 -6.41 15.21 5.06
N ALA A 76 -6.49 13.94 4.66
CA ALA A 76 -6.81 13.51 3.29
C ALA A 76 -7.60 12.21 3.28
N VAL A 77 -8.78 12.19 3.90
CA VAL A 77 -9.59 10.98 4.10
C VAL A 77 -10.29 10.58 2.80
N LEU A 78 -9.82 9.51 2.17
CA LEU A 78 -10.38 9.01 0.90
C LEU A 78 -10.52 10.15 -0.14
N GLY A 79 -11.61 10.22 -0.87
CA GLY A 79 -11.96 11.34 -1.74
C GLY A 79 -12.68 12.51 -1.04
N LEU A 80 -12.81 12.47 0.29
CA LEU A 80 -13.60 13.43 1.07
C LEU A 80 -12.78 14.63 1.59
N GLY A 81 -11.45 14.56 1.50
CA GLY A 81 -10.55 15.62 1.93
C GLY A 81 -10.28 15.66 3.44
N ASN A 82 -10.07 16.85 3.98
CA ASN A 82 -9.73 17.03 5.39
C ASN A 82 -10.99 16.94 6.28
N LEU A 83 -11.23 15.77 6.84
CA LEU A 83 -12.33 15.53 7.78
C LEU A 83 -11.90 15.64 9.25
N GLY A 84 -10.59 15.70 9.50
CA GLY A 84 -10.01 15.66 10.85
C GLY A 84 -9.83 14.24 11.40
N ALA A 85 -9.09 14.16 12.49
CA ALA A 85 -8.63 12.90 13.06
C ALA A 85 -9.80 11.98 13.44
N LEU A 86 -10.75 12.43 14.25
CA LEU A 86 -11.82 11.57 14.74
C LEU A 86 -12.70 10.99 13.62
N ALA A 87 -13.03 11.78 12.60
CA ALA A 87 -13.86 11.33 11.49
C ALA A 87 -13.14 10.31 10.59
N SER A 88 -11.81 10.25 10.65
CA SER A 88 -11.01 9.24 9.94
C SER A 88 -11.00 7.86 10.62
N LYS A 89 -11.43 7.77 11.88
CA LYS A 89 -11.38 6.53 12.67
C LYS A 89 -11.99 5.31 11.98
N PRO A 90 -13.17 5.37 11.35
CA PRO A 90 -13.73 4.20 10.66
C PRO A 90 -12.83 3.66 9.54
N VAL A 91 -12.12 4.53 8.82
CA VAL A 91 -11.14 4.14 7.79
C VAL A 91 -9.94 3.45 8.43
N MET A 92 -9.41 4.00 9.52
CA MET A 92 -8.23 3.48 10.21
C MET A 92 -8.52 2.14 10.90
N GLU A 93 -9.71 1.96 11.49
CA GLU A 93 -10.16 0.65 11.97
C GLU A 93 -10.31 -0.36 10.82
N GLY A 94 -10.79 0.09 9.66
CA GLY A 94 -10.86 -0.73 8.45
C GLY A 94 -9.46 -1.18 8.00
N LYS A 95 -8.48 -0.30 8.03
CA LYS A 95 -7.07 -0.62 7.73
C LYS A 95 -6.54 -1.66 8.71
N ALA A 96 -6.80 -1.49 10.01
CA ALA A 96 -6.40 -2.47 11.04
C ALA A 96 -7.07 -3.83 10.83
N LEU A 97 -8.34 -3.87 10.43
CA LEU A 97 -9.05 -5.08 10.05
C LEU A 97 -8.33 -5.80 8.90
N LEU A 98 -7.91 -5.08 7.86
CA LEU A 98 -7.20 -5.67 6.71
C LEU A 98 -5.84 -6.25 7.13
N PHE A 99 -5.08 -5.57 7.97
CA PHE A 99 -3.84 -6.12 8.54
C PHE A 99 -4.08 -7.44 9.28
N LYS A 100 -5.11 -7.49 10.12
CA LYS A 100 -5.44 -8.71 10.88
C LYS A 100 -5.93 -9.82 9.96
N ARG A 101 -6.87 -9.51 9.07
CA ARG A 101 -7.52 -10.50 8.19
C ARG A 101 -6.53 -11.15 7.24
N PHE A 102 -5.64 -10.39 6.61
CA PHE A 102 -4.79 -10.89 5.53
C PHE A 102 -3.40 -11.31 5.98
N ALA A 103 -2.86 -10.73 7.05
CA ALA A 103 -1.49 -11.00 7.49
C ALA A 103 -1.35 -11.36 8.98
N ASN A 104 -2.46 -11.53 9.71
CA ASN A 104 -2.50 -11.80 11.14
C ASN A 104 -1.61 -10.85 11.97
N ILE A 105 -1.61 -9.58 11.61
CA ILE A 105 -0.92 -8.51 12.34
C ILE A 105 -1.90 -7.84 13.29
N ASN A 106 -1.51 -7.66 14.54
CA ASN A 106 -2.27 -6.92 15.53
C ASN A 106 -2.10 -5.42 15.27
N ALA A 107 -2.99 -4.86 14.46
CA ALA A 107 -2.97 -3.44 14.14
C ALA A 107 -4.01 -2.69 14.95
N ILE A 108 -3.66 -1.49 15.36
CA ILE A 108 -4.56 -0.57 16.07
C ILE A 108 -4.46 0.83 15.46
N ASP A 109 -5.59 1.51 15.34
CA ASP A 109 -5.61 2.90 14.90
C ASP A 109 -5.16 3.85 16.00
N VAL A 110 -4.31 4.80 15.65
CA VAL A 110 -3.84 5.87 16.53
C VAL A 110 -4.03 7.19 15.80
N LEU A 111 -5.02 7.96 16.25
CA LEU A 111 -5.34 9.24 15.64
C LEU A 111 -4.60 10.37 16.36
N VAL A 112 -3.94 11.23 15.59
CA VAL A 112 -3.23 12.39 16.11
C VAL A 112 -3.97 13.64 15.67
N ASP A 113 -4.67 14.29 16.59
CA ASP A 113 -5.52 15.44 16.31
C ASP A 113 -4.70 16.74 16.20
N THR A 114 -3.91 16.82 15.13
CA THR A 114 -3.12 17.99 14.78
C THR A 114 -2.85 18.09 13.29
N GLN A 115 -2.78 19.32 12.78
CA GLN A 115 -2.33 19.62 11.41
C GLN A 115 -0.87 20.13 11.41
N ASP A 116 -0.28 20.36 12.59
CA ASP A 116 1.11 20.79 12.73
C ASP A 116 2.07 19.62 12.58
N VAL A 117 2.97 19.72 11.60
CA VAL A 117 3.94 18.66 11.27
C VAL A 117 4.85 18.34 12.44
N ASP A 118 5.35 19.37 13.15
CA ASP A 118 6.28 19.16 14.27
C ASP A 118 5.59 18.42 15.42
N THR A 119 4.39 18.82 15.79
CA THR A 119 3.59 18.17 16.82
C THR A 119 3.28 16.73 16.44
N PHE A 120 2.90 16.48 15.18
CA PHE A 120 2.62 15.13 14.68
C PHE A 120 3.85 14.23 14.78
N VAL A 121 4.98 14.66 14.23
CA VAL A 121 6.25 13.91 14.24
C VAL A 121 6.73 13.63 15.65
N ASN A 122 6.70 14.63 16.53
CA ASN A 122 7.12 14.47 17.94
C ASN A 122 6.22 13.46 18.68
N THR A 123 4.91 13.53 18.46
CA THR A 123 3.94 12.60 19.08
C THR A 123 4.18 11.18 18.62
N VAL A 124 4.28 10.96 17.32
CA VAL A 124 4.44 9.61 16.74
C VAL A 124 5.79 9.01 17.10
N SER A 125 6.87 9.77 17.04
CA SER A 125 8.21 9.28 17.44
C SER A 125 8.26 8.88 18.92
N ALA A 126 7.55 9.59 19.78
CA ALA A 126 7.52 9.29 21.23
C ALA A 126 6.81 7.97 21.55
N ILE A 127 5.80 7.55 20.77
CA ILE A 127 5.07 6.31 20.98
C ILE A 127 5.58 5.13 20.14
N ALA A 128 6.50 5.37 19.22
CA ALA A 128 6.99 4.37 18.26
C ALA A 128 7.60 3.12 18.93
N CYS A 129 8.16 3.25 20.14
CA CYS A 129 8.74 2.13 20.88
C CYS A 129 7.73 1.00 21.19
N THR A 130 6.43 1.30 21.19
CA THR A 130 5.36 0.33 21.44
C THR A 130 5.19 -0.68 20.31
N TYR A 131 5.51 -0.28 19.08
CA TYR A 131 5.13 -0.99 17.86
C TYR A 131 6.32 -1.60 17.13
N GLY A 132 6.06 -2.67 16.37
CA GLY A 132 7.02 -3.25 15.43
C GLY A 132 7.10 -2.51 14.10
N GLY A 133 6.08 -1.75 13.76
CA GLY A 133 6.00 -0.91 12.57
C GLY A 133 4.88 0.11 12.65
N ILE A 134 4.92 1.12 11.78
CA ILE A 134 3.93 2.17 11.68
C ILE A 134 3.49 2.32 10.23
N ASN A 135 2.17 2.22 10.01
CA ASN A 135 1.53 2.57 8.75
C ASN A 135 0.91 3.97 8.89
N LEU A 136 1.42 4.92 8.11
CA LEU A 136 0.81 6.23 7.97
C LEU A 136 -0.29 6.16 6.92
N GLU A 137 -1.42 6.82 7.17
CA GLU A 137 -2.60 6.75 6.31
C GLU A 137 -3.31 8.10 6.24
N ASP A 138 -3.84 8.45 5.06
CA ASP A 138 -4.72 9.60 4.84
C ASP A 138 -4.12 10.95 5.32
N ILE A 139 -2.83 11.14 5.14
CA ILE A 139 -2.12 12.38 5.42
C ILE A 139 -1.88 13.12 4.11
N LYS A 140 -2.31 14.38 4.06
CA LYS A 140 -2.23 15.18 2.83
C LYS A 140 -0.80 15.47 2.39
N ALA A 141 -0.62 15.62 1.08
CA ALA A 141 0.61 16.17 0.51
C ALA A 141 0.55 17.72 0.52
N PRO A 142 1.70 18.40 0.67
CA PRO A 142 3.07 17.86 0.72
C PRO A 142 3.54 17.40 2.10
N GLU A 143 2.77 17.63 3.16
CA GLU A 143 3.15 17.35 4.55
C GLU A 143 3.50 15.87 4.78
N CYS A 144 2.81 14.95 4.11
CA CYS A 144 3.07 13.52 4.24
C CYS A 144 4.51 13.11 3.88
N PHE A 145 5.13 13.79 2.92
CA PHE A 145 6.51 13.50 2.53
C PHE A 145 7.51 13.87 3.64
N GLU A 146 7.32 15.01 4.25
CA GLU A 146 8.16 15.48 5.34
C GLU A 146 7.96 14.62 6.59
N ILE A 147 6.70 14.34 6.94
CA ILE A 147 6.35 13.51 8.10
C ILE A 147 7.01 12.14 7.98
N GLU A 148 6.84 11.45 6.85
CA GLU A 148 7.42 10.12 6.65
C GLU A 148 8.94 10.15 6.71
N ARG A 149 9.58 11.07 5.99
CA ARG A 149 11.04 11.22 5.98
C ARG A 149 11.60 11.45 7.38
N ARG A 150 10.97 12.35 8.16
CA ARG A 150 11.41 12.66 9.53
C ARG A 150 11.22 11.48 10.48
N LEU A 151 10.08 10.79 10.40
CA LEU A 151 9.83 9.61 11.23
C LEU A 151 10.77 8.45 10.88
N GLN A 152 11.08 8.24 9.61
CA GLN A 152 12.09 7.25 9.19
C GLN A 152 13.48 7.56 9.78
N ALA A 153 13.84 8.81 9.90
CA ALA A 153 15.12 9.22 10.51
C ALA A 153 15.13 9.08 12.04
N LEU A 154 13.99 9.24 12.70
CA LEU A 154 13.87 9.24 14.17
C LEU A 154 13.55 7.86 14.75
N CYS A 155 12.90 6.99 14.00
CA CYS A 155 12.39 5.72 14.47
C CYS A 155 13.22 4.56 13.92
N ASP A 156 13.38 3.53 14.74
CA ASP A 156 14.17 2.33 14.46
C ASP A 156 13.27 1.14 14.07
N ILE A 157 12.11 1.44 13.54
CA ILE A 157 11.10 0.50 13.03
C ILE A 157 10.60 0.97 11.68
N PRO A 158 10.00 0.09 10.85
CA PRO A 158 9.43 0.49 9.57
C PRO A 158 8.39 1.58 9.71
N ILE A 159 8.55 2.65 8.94
CA ILE A 159 7.57 3.73 8.74
C ILE A 159 7.18 3.72 7.28
N PHE A 160 5.89 3.55 6.98
CA PHE A 160 5.40 3.33 5.62
C PHE A 160 4.08 4.05 5.41
N HIS A 161 4.06 5.03 4.50
CA HIS A 161 2.84 5.74 4.11
C HIS A 161 2.18 5.00 2.93
N ASP A 162 1.09 4.29 3.19
CA ASP A 162 0.47 3.39 2.21
C ASP A 162 -0.11 4.13 1.00
N ASP A 163 -0.65 5.34 1.19
CA ASP A 163 -1.16 6.16 0.07
C ASP A 163 -0.08 6.52 -0.96
N GLN A 164 1.18 6.62 -0.51
CA GLN A 164 2.33 6.77 -1.39
C GLN A 164 2.75 5.42 -1.96
N HIS A 165 3.26 4.56 -1.09
CA HIS A 165 4.05 3.38 -1.49
C HIS A 165 3.19 2.17 -1.83
N GLY A 166 2.05 1.99 -1.18
CA GLY A 166 1.12 0.91 -1.52
C GLY A 166 0.55 1.08 -2.93
N THR A 167 0.09 2.28 -3.25
CA THR A 167 -0.40 2.62 -4.60
C THR A 167 0.71 2.47 -5.63
N ALA A 168 1.92 2.97 -5.35
CA ALA A 168 3.06 2.85 -6.25
C ALA A 168 3.41 1.39 -6.55
N ILE A 169 3.48 0.54 -5.53
CA ILE A 169 3.86 -0.88 -5.66
C ILE A 169 2.83 -1.65 -6.50
N VAL A 170 1.54 -1.51 -6.20
CA VAL A 170 0.49 -2.24 -6.91
C VAL A 170 0.36 -1.75 -8.35
N THR A 171 0.47 -0.44 -8.58
CA THR A 171 0.48 0.14 -9.93
C THR A 171 1.69 -0.35 -10.73
N ALA A 172 2.87 -0.39 -10.14
CA ALA A 172 4.08 -0.91 -10.79
C ALA A 172 3.97 -2.40 -11.13
N ALA A 173 3.40 -3.22 -10.24
CA ALA A 173 3.16 -4.64 -10.49
C ALA A 173 2.20 -4.86 -11.69
N ALA A 174 1.11 -4.09 -11.72
CA ALA A 174 0.19 -4.10 -12.84
C ALA A 174 0.88 -3.66 -14.15
N LEU A 175 1.72 -2.64 -14.08
CA LEU A 175 2.44 -2.13 -15.24
C LEU A 175 3.45 -3.13 -15.80
N VAL A 176 4.18 -3.85 -14.96
CA VAL A 176 5.11 -4.92 -15.40
C VAL A 176 4.37 -5.92 -16.29
N ASN A 177 3.22 -6.40 -15.86
CA ASN A 177 2.43 -7.36 -16.62
C ASN A 177 1.76 -6.73 -17.86
N ALA A 178 1.25 -5.52 -17.75
CA ALA A 178 0.66 -4.82 -18.90
C ALA A 178 1.69 -4.57 -20.01
N LEU A 179 2.91 -4.19 -19.64
CA LEU A 179 4.01 -4.00 -20.60
C LEU A 179 4.36 -5.30 -21.34
N GLU A 180 4.44 -6.43 -20.62
CA GLU A 180 4.69 -7.73 -21.24
C GLU A 180 3.59 -8.10 -22.25
N ILE A 181 2.32 -7.96 -21.84
CA ILE A 181 1.16 -8.27 -22.72
C ILE A 181 1.18 -7.36 -23.95
N GLN A 182 1.52 -6.09 -23.79
CA GLN A 182 1.60 -5.11 -24.88
C GLN A 182 2.92 -5.16 -25.66
N GLN A 183 3.85 -6.07 -25.28
CA GLN A 183 5.17 -6.22 -25.89
C GLN A 183 5.97 -4.92 -25.92
N LYS A 184 6.01 -4.26 -24.76
CA LYS A 184 6.74 -3.00 -24.51
C LYS A 184 7.71 -3.16 -23.36
N THR A 185 8.70 -2.27 -23.26
CA THR A 185 9.67 -2.24 -22.17
C THR A 185 9.62 -0.90 -21.44
N LEU A 186 9.85 -0.92 -20.12
CA LEU A 186 9.69 0.26 -19.27
C LEU A 186 10.64 1.41 -19.65
N ASP A 187 11.85 1.08 -20.10
CA ASP A 187 12.87 2.04 -20.52
C ASP A 187 12.59 2.73 -21.87
N ASN A 188 11.61 2.22 -22.62
CA ASN A 188 11.33 2.70 -23.98
C ASN A 188 9.89 3.24 -24.17
N VAL A 189 9.08 3.31 -23.14
CA VAL A 189 7.70 3.82 -23.21
C VAL A 189 7.61 5.29 -22.82
N ASN A 190 6.71 6.00 -23.48
CA ASN A 190 6.30 7.33 -23.06
C ASN A 190 5.21 7.21 -21.99
N VAL A 191 5.48 7.73 -20.81
CA VAL A 191 4.59 7.66 -19.65
C VAL A 191 3.99 9.04 -19.36
N VAL A 192 2.69 9.09 -19.19
CA VAL A 192 1.97 10.28 -18.73
C VAL A 192 1.32 9.97 -17.39
N CYS A 193 1.63 10.77 -16.38
CA CYS A 193 1.02 10.70 -15.06
C CYS A 193 0.13 11.94 -14.85
N LEU A 194 -1.17 11.74 -14.71
CA LEU A 194 -2.11 12.79 -14.39
C LEU A 194 -2.35 12.83 -12.88
N GLY A 195 -1.79 13.84 -12.25
CA GLY A 195 -1.73 14.03 -10.81
C GLY A 195 -0.30 14.26 -10.36
N ALA A 196 -0.12 15.03 -9.28
CA ALA A 196 1.17 15.32 -8.67
C ALA A 196 1.06 15.32 -7.13
N GLY A 197 0.14 14.55 -6.60
CA GLY A 197 -0.03 14.29 -5.18
C GLY A 197 0.87 13.16 -4.68
N ALA A 198 0.61 12.71 -3.46
CA ALA A 198 1.41 11.69 -2.78
C ALA A 198 1.58 10.41 -3.60
N ALA A 199 0.49 9.82 -4.07
CA ALA A 199 0.50 8.60 -4.85
C ALA A 199 1.22 8.75 -6.19
N ALA A 200 0.95 9.83 -6.93
CA ALA A 200 1.55 10.08 -8.23
C ALA A 200 3.07 10.24 -8.16
N VAL A 201 3.55 11.01 -7.20
CA VAL A 201 4.99 11.19 -6.95
C VAL A 201 5.65 9.87 -6.61
N ALA A 202 5.07 9.09 -5.70
CA ALA A 202 5.61 7.79 -5.30
C ALA A 202 5.62 6.78 -6.45
N CYS A 203 4.54 6.72 -7.25
CA CYS A 203 4.48 5.87 -8.44
C CYS A 203 5.61 6.19 -9.44
N MET A 204 5.77 7.46 -9.78
CA MET A 204 6.77 7.86 -10.76
C MET A 204 8.19 7.64 -10.25
N LYS A 205 8.46 7.90 -8.96
CA LYS A 205 9.76 7.58 -8.35
C LYS A 205 10.07 6.09 -8.43
N LEU A 206 9.11 5.22 -8.09
CA LEU A 206 9.32 3.78 -8.15
C LEU A 206 9.57 3.30 -9.57
N LEU A 207 8.88 3.84 -10.57
CA LEU A 207 9.13 3.49 -11.98
C LEU A 207 10.53 3.93 -12.43
N LEU A 208 11.03 5.08 -11.97
CA LEU A 208 12.40 5.50 -12.22
C LEU A 208 13.42 4.53 -11.63
N GLU A 209 13.24 4.10 -10.37
CA GLU A 209 14.08 3.09 -9.73
C GLU A 209 14.06 1.74 -10.46
N MET A 210 12.94 1.41 -11.11
CA MET A 210 12.79 0.20 -11.92
C MET A 210 13.33 0.34 -13.35
N GLY A 211 13.82 1.51 -13.75
CA GLY A 211 14.50 1.72 -15.03
C GLY A 211 13.69 2.50 -16.07
N ALA A 212 12.62 3.19 -15.70
CA ALA A 212 11.93 4.11 -16.61
C ALA A 212 12.86 5.27 -17.01
N ASP A 213 12.76 5.71 -18.28
CA ASP A 213 13.51 6.86 -18.76
C ASP A 213 12.87 8.17 -18.29
N PRO A 214 13.55 8.98 -17.45
CA PRO A 214 12.98 10.24 -16.95
C PRO A 214 12.65 11.24 -18.07
N SER A 215 13.33 11.19 -19.20
CA SER A 215 13.04 12.06 -20.35
C SER A 215 11.75 11.73 -21.08
N ARG A 216 11.21 10.52 -20.83
CA ARG A 216 9.95 10.01 -21.42
C ARG A 216 8.77 10.05 -20.43
N MET A 217 8.95 10.64 -19.25
CA MET A 217 7.92 10.77 -18.24
C MET A 217 7.39 12.20 -18.18
N LEU A 218 6.09 12.37 -18.41
CA LEU A 218 5.39 13.63 -18.23
C LEU A 218 4.45 13.52 -17.02
N MET A 219 4.64 14.38 -16.03
CA MET A 219 3.72 14.53 -14.91
C MET A 219 2.91 15.81 -15.09
N LEU A 220 1.62 15.74 -14.82
CA LEU A 220 0.71 16.89 -14.92
C LEU A 220 0.04 17.15 -13.56
N ASP A 221 -0.05 18.41 -13.20
CA ASP A 221 -0.91 18.90 -12.13
C ASP A 221 -2.05 19.77 -12.70
N ARG A 222 -2.76 20.48 -11.83
CA ARG A 222 -3.88 21.35 -12.24
C ARG A 222 -3.50 22.48 -13.22
N GLN A 223 -2.22 22.81 -13.30
CA GLN A 223 -1.69 23.82 -14.22
C GLN A 223 -1.17 23.22 -15.54
N GLY A 224 -1.33 21.92 -15.74
CA GLY A 224 -0.83 21.20 -16.91
C GLY A 224 0.50 20.51 -16.69
N VAL A 225 1.25 20.32 -17.78
CA VAL A 225 2.54 19.60 -17.74
C VAL A 225 3.54 20.29 -16.82
N ILE A 226 4.21 19.51 -15.98
CA ILE A 226 5.33 19.98 -15.16
C ILE A 226 6.57 20.00 -16.04
N HIS A 227 6.97 21.17 -16.51
CA HIS A 227 8.10 21.37 -17.40
C HIS A 227 9.19 22.25 -16.78
N ALA A 228 10.39 22.20 -17.33
CA ALA A 228 11.57 22.88 -16.80
C ALA A 228 11.45 24.41 -16.70
N GLY A 229 10.55 25.02 -17.49
CA GLY A 229 10.28 26.46 -17.46
C GLY A 229 9.25 26.91 -16.41
N ARG A 230 8.70 26.00 -15.60
CA ARG A 230 7.74 26.37 -14.55
C ARG A 230 8.46 26.90 -13.31
N GLU A 231 7.91 27.98 -12.78
CA GLU A 231 8.34 28.58 -11.53
C GLU A 231 7.52 28.03 -10.35
N ASN A 232 8.06 28.18 -9.14
CA ASN A 232 7.39 27.84 -7.88
C ASN A 232 6.95 26.36 -7.76
N LEU A 233 7.72 25.44 -8.31
CA LEU A 233 7.54 24.01 -8.09
C LEU A 233 8.05 23.66 -6.68
N ASN A 234 7.30 22.84 -5.94
CA ASN A 234 7.82 22.23 -4.73
C ASN A 234 8.92 21.21 -5.08
N GLU A 235 9.71 20.81 -4.10
CA GLU A 235 10.85 19.89 -4.27
C GLU A 235 10.44 18.60 -4.99
N GLN A 236 9.28 18.02 -4.65
CA GLN A 236 8.82 16.77 -5.24
C GLN A 236 8.45 16.92 -6.72
N LYS A 237 7.75 17.99 -7.06
CA LYS A 237 7.39 18.28 -8.46
C LYS A 237 8.60 18.64 -9.31
N ALA A 238 9.56 19.35 -8.74
CA ALA A 238 10.78 19.74 -9.44
C ALA A 238 11.58 18.56 -9.97
N LEU A 239 11.51 17.40 -9.30
CA LEU A 239 12.15 16.15 -9.76
C LEU A 239 11.62 15.66 -11.12
N PHE A 240 10.40 16.03 -11.49
CA PHE A 240 9.73 15.60 -12.72
C PHE A 240 9.61 16.70 -13.76
N ALA A 241 10.24 17.86 -13.53
CA ALA A 241 10.26 18.95 -14.50
C ALA A 241 11.15 18.56 -15.70
N VAL A 242 10.53 18.38 -16.86
CA VAL A 242 11.22 17.95 -18.08
C VAL A 242 11.28 19.09 -19.10
N ASN A 243 12.25 19.02 -19.99
CA ASN A 243 12.35 19.95 -21.12
C ASN A 243 11.43 19.46 -22.24
N THR A 244 10.27 20.10 -22.39
CA THR A 244 9.26 19.76 -23.38
C THR A 244 8.45 20.99 -23.76
N ASP A 245 7.92 21.01 -24.98
CA ASP A 245 6.98 22.03 -25.45
C ASP A 245 5.52 21.72 -25.12
N LYS A 246 5.24 20.50 -24.66
CA LYS A 246 3.89 20.08 -24.25
C LYS A 246 3.44 20.81 -22.99
N ARG A 247 2.18 21.26 -22.95
CA ARG A 247 1.60 22.04 -21.85
C ARG A 247 0.31 21.45 -21.30
N THR A 248 -0.50 20.82 -22.15
CA THR A 248 -1.83 20.32 -21.83
C THR A 248 -1.86 18.80 -21.78
N LEU A 249 -2.93 18.24 -21.19
CA LEU A 249 -3.16 16.80 -21.17
C LEU A 249 -3.33 16.24 -22.59
N ASP A 250 -4.07 16.95 -23.47
CA ASP A 250 -4.22 16.56 -24.88
C ASP A 250 -2.88 16.38 -25.58
N GLU A 251 -2.00 17.37 -25.41
CA GLU A 251 -0.65 17.31 -26.00
C GLU A 251 0.19 16.18 -25.36
N ALA A 252 0.08 15.96 -24.06
CA ALA A 252 0.81 14.91 -23.37
C ALA A 252 0.38 13.50 -23.83
N MET A 253 -0.91 13.31 -24.08
CA MET A 253 -1.48 12.01 -24.48
C MET A 253 -1.13 11.58 -25.90
N GLN A 254 -0.72 12.50 -26.77
CA GLN A 254 -0.29 12.18 -28.14
C GLN A 254 0.94 11.26 -28.10
N ASP A 255 0.83 10.11 -28.76
CA ASP A 255 1.86 9.07 -28.83
C ASP A 255 2.31 8.53 -27.45
N CYS A 256 1.47 8.71 -26.42
CA CYS A 256 1.70 8.14 -25.09
C CYS A 256 1.45 6.64 -25.11
N ASP A 257 2.37 5.88 -24.50
CA ASP A 257 2.26 4.42 -24.34
C ASP A 257 1.50 4.03 -23.08
N VAL A 258 1.77 4.75 -21.97
CA VAL A 258 1.28 4.45 -20.63
C VAL A 258 0.68 5.70 -20.01
N PHE A 259 -0.59 5.65 -19.68
CA PHE A 259 -1.28 6.66 -18.89
C PHE A 259 -1.53 6.14 -17.47
N VAL A 260 -1.13 6.91 -16.46
CA VAL A 260 -1.40 6.66 -15.04
C VAL A 260 -2.18 7.83 -14.47
N GLY A 261 -3.47 7.64 -14.20
CA GLY A 261 -4.35 8.63 -13.60
C GLY A 261 -4.49 8.45 -12.09
N LEU A 262 -4.12 9.47 -11.34
CA LEU A 262 -4.17 9.55 -9.87
C LEU A 262 -4.66 10.93 -9.43
N SER A 263 -5.72 11.42 -10.05
CA SER A 263 -6.15 12.81 -9.94
C SER A 263 -7.66 12.93 -9.68
N GLY A 264 -8.47 12.88 -10.72
CA GLY A 264 -9.91 13.10 -10.62
C GLY A 264 -10.68 12.49 -11.79
N SER A 265 -12.00 12.38 -11.63
CA SER A 265 -12.89 11.72 -12.58
C SER A 265 -13.05 12.50 -13.88
N ASP A 266 -13.31 11.76 -14.95
CA ASP A 266 -13.77 12.27 -16.27
C ASP A 266 -12.83 13.33 -16.90
N LEU A 267 -11.52 13.20 -16.71
CA LEU A 267 -10.51 14.13 -17.24
C LEU A 267 -9.93 13.71 -18.60
N VAL A 268 -10.09 12.44 -18.97
CA VAL A 268 -9.55 11.86 -20.20
C VAL A 268 -10.68 11.65 -21.22
N SER A 269 -10.53 12.23 -22.41
CA SER A 269 -11.50 12.09 -23.49
C SER A 269 -11.20 10.86 -24.37
N GLN A 270 -12.18 10.47 -25.18
CA GLN A 270 -11.99 9.42 -26.19
C GLN A 270 -10.98 9.85 -27.28
N GLU A 271 -10.91 11.15 -27.63
CA GLU A 271 -9.92 11.69 -28.54
C GLU A 271 -8.50 11.54 -28.01
N MET A 272 -8.29 11.79 -26.72
CA MET A 272 -7.01 11.55 -26.07
C MET A 272 -6.61 10.06 -26.15
N VAL A 273 -7.54 9.16 -25.91
CA VAL A 273 -7.30 7.70 -26.04
C VAL A 273 -6.95 7.31 -27.48
N ARG A 274 -7.63 7.90 -28.48
CA ARG A 274 -7.30 7.65 -29.90
C ARG A 274 -5.90 8.12 -30.26
N SER A 275 -5.44 9.22 -29.68
CA SER A 275 -4.12 9.82 -29.95
C SER A 275 -2.95 9.06 -29.34
N MET A 276 -3.20 8.13 -28.43
CA MET A 276 -2.15 7.30 -27.80
C MET A 276 -1.45 6.39 -28.83
N ALA A 277 -0.25 5.99 -28.50
CA ALA A 277 0.52 5.01 -29.26
C ALA A 277 -0.25 3.68 -29.44
N PRO A 278 0.12 2.84 -30.41
CA PRO A 278 -0.46 1.49 -30.54
C PRO A 278 -0.28 0.65 -29.27
N ARG A 279 -1.28 -0.17 -28.96
CA ARG A 279 -1.30 -1.04 -27.78
C ARG A 279 -1.06 -0.25 -26.47
N PRO A 280 -1.90 0.73 -26.17
CA PRO A 280 -1.71 1.59 -25.01
C PRO A 280 -2.10 0.87 -23.71
N ILE A 281 -1.53 1.37 -22.62
CA ILE A 281 -1.85 0.97 -21.25
C ILE A 281 -2.51 2.15 -20.55
N ILE A 282 -3.69 1.95 -19.97
CA ILE A 282 -4.48 2.99 -19.30
C ILE A 282 -4.81 2.56 -17.88
N PHE A 283 -4.17 3.20 -16.91
CA PHE A 283 -4.47 3.03 -15.49
C PHE A 283 -5.22 4.26 -14.99
N ALA A 284 -6.54 4.18 -14.97
CA ALA A 284 -7.43 5.25 -14.51
C ALA A 284 -7.87 4.96 -13.07
N CYS A 285 -7.05 5.36 -12.10
CA CYS A 285 -7.12 4.91 -10.71
C CYS A 285 -7.79 5.91 -9.76
N SER A 286 -8.35 7.01 -10.27
CA SER A 286 -9.11 7.96 -9.44
C SER A 286 -10.34 7.30 -8.81
N ASN A 287 -10.63 7.64 -7.56
CA ASN A 287 -11.77 7.16 -6.80
C ASN A 287 -12.69 8.33 -6.40
N PRO A 288 -14.03 8.14 -6.40
CA PRO A 288 -14.76 6.89 -6.71
C PRO A 288 -14.91 6.58 -8.20
N ASP A 289 -14.75 7.57 -9.06
CA ASP A 289 -14.89 7.45 -10.50
C ASP A 289 -13.54 7.66 -11.20
N PRO A 290 -13.22 6.85 -12.24
CA PRO A 290 -11.95 6.93 -12.94
C PRO A 290 -11.85 8.18 -13.84
N GLU A 291 -10.65 8.50 -14.28
CA GLU A 291 -10.35 9.59 -15.24
C GLU A 291 -11.05 9.40 -16.58
N ILE A 292 -11.32 8.15 -16.96
CA ILE A 292 -12.19 7.76 -18.07
C ILE A 292 -12.88 6.45 -17.72
N LYS A 293 -14.17 6.35 -18.01
CA LYS A 293 -14.93 5.10 -17.82
C LYS A 293 -14.42 4.01 -18.75
N ARG A 294 -14.31 2.78 -18.22
CA ARG A 294 -13.80 1.63 -18.97
C ARG A 294 -14.58 1.42 -20.28
N GLU A 295 -15.90 1.54 -20.24
CA GLU A 295 -16.76 1.34 -21.39
C GLU A 295 -16.44 2.33 -22.53
N LEU A 296 -16.14 3.59 -22.17
CA LEU A 296 -15.77 4.62 -23.15
C LEU A 296 -14.39 4.35 -23.75
N ALA A 297 -13.42 3.99 -22.94
CA ALA A 297 -12.08 3.67 -23.41
C ALA A 297 -12.10 2.45 -24.36
N MET A 298 -12.76 1.37 -23.95
CA MET A 298 -12.84 0.13 -24.72
C MET A 298 -13.69 0.27 -25.99
N ALA A 299 -14.67 1.16 -26.01
CA ALA A 299 -15.43 1.50 -27.21
C ALA A 299 -14.60 2.31 -28.23
N THR A 300 -13.53 2.96 -27.76
CA THR A 300 -12.66 3.80 -28.61
C THR A 300 -11.62 2.94 -29.36
N ARG A 301 -11.05 1.95 -28.70
CA ARG A 301 -9.96 1.08 -29.21
C ARG A 301 -10.07 -0.31 -28.59
N ASN A 302 -9.66 -1.32 -29.35
CA ASN A 302 -9.68 -2.73 -28.92
C ASN A 302 -8.31 -3.27 -28.51
N ASP A 303 -7.26 -2.46 -28.55
CA ASP A 303 -5.87 -2.85 -28.25
C ASP A 303 -5.39 -2.36 -26.85
N ILE A 304 -6.30 -1.92 -25.99
CA ILE A 304 -6.01 -1.37 -24.68
C ILE A 304 -5.86 -2.47 -23.61
N VAL A 305 -4.87 -2.32 -22.72
CA VAL A 305 -4.87 -2.94 -21.37
C VAL A 305 -5.22 -1.86 -20.37
N MET A 306 -6.29 -2.07 -19.60
CA MET A 306 -6.83 -1.07 -18.68
C MET A 306 -6.97 -1.61 -17.27
N ALA A 307 -6.60 -0.80 -16.28
CA ALA A 307 -6.84 -1.00 -14.86
C ALA A 307 -7.54 0.21 -14.24
N THR A 308 -8.25 0.00 -13.15
CA THR A 308 -8.93 1.04 -12.36
C THR A 308 -8.81 0.76 -10.87
N GLY A 309 -9.23 1.69 -10.03
CA GLY A 309 -9.38 1.47 -8.59
C GLY A 309 -10.66 0.72 -8.19
N ARG A 310 -11.57 0.43 -9.12
CA ARG A 310 -12.88 -0.15 -8.84
C ARG A 310 -12.83 -1.66 -8.69
N SER A 311 -13.49 -2.17 -7.65
CA SER A 311 -13.57 -3.61 -7.36
C SER A 311 -14.51 -4.40 -8.30
N ASP A 312 -15.42 -3.71 -8.97
CA ASP A 312 -16.40 -4.30 -9.89
C ASP A 312 -15.91 -4.41 -11.35
N LEU A 313 -14.69 -3.92 -11.61
CA LEU A 313 -14.07 -3.94 -12.93
C LEU A 313 -12.82 -4.86 -12.94
N PRO A 314 -12.42 -5.37 -14.13
CA PRO A 314 -11.16 -6.08 -14.28
C PRO A 314 -9.94 -5.26 -13.87
N ASN A 315 -8.90 -5.92 -13.37
CA ASN A 315 -7.61 -5.29 -13.02
C ASN A 315 -7.75 -4.20 -11.96
N GLN A 316 -8.33 -4.52 -10.82
CA GLN A 316 -8.40 -3.57 -9.70
C GLN A 316 -7.01 -3.28 -9.13
N VAL A 317 -6.61 -2.01 -9.12
CA VAL A 317 -5.46 -1.52 -8.36
C VAL A 317 -5.92 -1.26 -6.93
N ASN A 318 -5.52 -2.13 -6.00
CA ASN A 318 -5.93 -2.08 -4.61
C ASN A 318 -4.72 -2.30 -3.70
N ASN A 319 -4.45 -1.35 -2.81
CA ASN A 319 -3.31 -1.38 -1.89
C ASN A 319 -3.28 -2.62 -0.98
N VAL A 320 -4.41 -3.27 -0.73
CA VAL A 320 -4.50 -4.51 0.06
C VAL A 320 -3.69 -5.67 -0.54
N LEU A 321 -3.34 -5.61 -1.81
CA LEU A 321 -2.43 -6.56 -2.44
C LEU A 321 -0.99 -6.43 -1.93
N GLY A 322 -0.64 -5.33 -1.30
CA GLY A 322 0.74 -5.03 -0.89
C GLY A 322 0.94 -4.91 0.61
N PHE A 323 0.39 -3.88 1.25
CA PHE A 323 0.78 -3.46 2.59
C PHE A 323 0.71 -4.55 3.68
N PRO A 324 -0.31 -5.43 3.74
CA PRO A 324 -0.36 -6.43 4.82
C PRO A 324 0.83 -7.38 4.76
N PHE A 325 1.19 -7.79 3.57
CA PHE A 325 2.23 -8.80 3.33
C PHE A 325 3.64 -8.19 3.38
N ILE A 326 3.78 -6.92 2.99
CA ILE A 326 5.02 -6.14 3.15
C ILE A 326 5.35 -6.02 4.65
N PHE A 327 4.39 -5.61 5.47
CA PHE A 327 4.58 -5.55 6.92
C PHE A 327 4.80 -6.92 7.53
N ARG A 328 4.13 -7.98 7.03
CA ARG A 328 4.39 -9.33 7.51
C ARG A 328 5.86 -9.72 7.33
N GLY A 329 6.38 -9.56 6.12
CA GLY A 329 7.79 -9.84 5.83
C GLY A 329 8.75 -8.95 6.63
N ALA A 330 8.47 -7.66 6.72
CA ALA A 330 9.30 -6.72 7.47
C ALA A 330 9.33 -7.00 8.98
N LEU A 331 8.18 -7.29 9.59
CA LEU A 331 8.08 -7.65 11.01
C LEU A 331 8.80 -8.97 11.33
N ASP A 332 8.71 -9.95 10.45
CA ASP A 332 9.27 -11.28 10.69
C ASP A 332 10.80 -11.29 10.72
N VAL A 333 11.45 -10.38 10.04
CA VAL A 333 12.90 -10.16 10.10
C VAL A 333 13.29 -8.95 10.97
N ARG A 334 12.34 -8.35 11.67
CA ARG A 334 12.53 -7.12 12.46
C ARG A 334 13.28 -6.03 11.69
N ALA A 335 12.86 -5.80 10.44
CA ALA A 335 13.50 -4.81 9.58
C ALA A 335 13.49 -3.42 10.23
N SER A 336 14.57 -2.68 10.05
CA SER A 336 14.67 -1.29 10.54
C SER A 336 13.89 -0.30 9.68
N THR A 337 13.62 -0.68 8.44
CA THR A 337 12.90 0.13 7.46
C THR A 337 12.30 -0.76 6.37
N ILE A 338 11.35 -0.22 5.61
CA ILE A 338 10.89 -0.79 4.33
C ILE A 338 11.55 0.04 3.24
N ASN A 339 12.60 -0.49 2.63
CA ASN A 339 13.39 0.19 1.62
C ASN A 339 12.94 -0.11 0.18
N GLU A 340 13.58 0.50 -0.81
CA GLU A 340 13.25 0.32 -2.23
C GLU A 340 13.42 -1.14 -2.69
N ALA A 341 14.43 -1.85 -2.21
CA ALA A 341 14.62 -3.26 -2.54
C ALA A 341 13.42 -4.13 -2.11
N MET A 342 12.85 -3.87 -0.94
CA MET A 342 11.67 -4.57 -0.43
C MET A 342 10.41 -4.22 -1.22
N LYS A 343 10.26 -2.97 -1.65
CA LYS A 343 9.16 -2.52 -2.52
C LYS A 343 9.23 -3.18 -3.89
N ILE A 344 10.39 -3.19 -4.52
CA ILE A 344 10.62 -3.84 -5.83
C ILE A 344 10.41 -5.35 -5.74
N ALA A 345 10.86 -6.00 -4.65
CA ALA A 345 10.58 -7.42 -4.42
C ALA A 345 9.08 -7.70 -4.36
N THR A 346 8.30 -6.82 -3.76
CA THR A 346 6.82 -6.93 -3.73
C THR A 346 6.23 -6.77 -5.14
N VAL A 347 6.70 -5.79 -5.90
CA VAL A 347 6.28 -5.58 -7.30
C VAL A 347 6.47 -6.86 -8.12
N ASN A 348 7.66 -7.44 -8.06
CA ASN A 348 7.99 -8.64 -8.81
C ASN A 348 7.17 -9.86 -8.36
N ALA A 349 7.03 -10.05 -7.05
CA ALA A 349 6.24 -11.16 -6.49
C ALA A 349 4.75 -11.08 -6.90
N LEU A 350 4.16 -9.88 -6.87
CA LEU A 350 2.78 -9.67 -7.34
C LEU A 350 2.63 -9.94 -8.84
N ALA A 351 3.56 -9.43 -9.64
CA ALA A 351 3.53 -9.61 -11.09
C ALA A 351 3.66 -11.09 -11.47
N GLU A 352 4.60 -11.81 -10.85
CA GLU A 352 4.80 -13.24 -11.08
C GLU A 352 3.59 -14.06 -10.64
N LEU A 353 3.00 -13.76 -9.47
CA LEU A 353 1.81 -14.48 -8.98
C LEU A 353 0.62 -14.38 -9.94
N ALA A 354 0.41 -13.25 -10.58
CA ALA A 354 -0.66 -13.07 -11.56
C ALA A 354 -0.50 -13.99 -12.80
N ARG A 355 0.73 -14.41 -13.09
CA ARG A 355 1.03 -15.31 -14.24
C ARG A 355 0.81 -16.78 -13.94
N GLU A 356 0.74 -17.14 -12.65
CA GLU A 356 0.48 -18.51 -12.21
C GLU A 356 -0.99 -18.88 -12.40
N PRO A 357 -1.31 -20.17 -12.64
CA PRO A 357 -2.70 -20.64 -12.70
C PRO A 357 -3.49 -20.25 -11.47
N VAL A 358 -4.70 -19.75 -11.68
CA VAL A 358 -5.57 -19.29 -10.58
C VAL A 358 -6.21 -20.48 -9.88
N PRO A 359 -6.09 -20.61 -8.53
CA PRO A 359 -6.70 -21.71 -7.79
C PRO A 359 -8.24 -21.67 -7.83
N GLU A 360 -8.86 -22.84 -7.78
CA GLU A 360 -10.33 -22.97 -7.73
C GLU A 360 -10.95 -22.19 -6.56
N SER A 361 -10.28 -22.17 -5.40
CA SER A 361 -10.71 -21.38 -4.23
C SER A 361 -10.83 -19.88 -4.50
N VAL A 362 -10.01 -19.33 -5.40
CA VAL A 362 -10.12 -17.93 -5.84
C VAL A 362 -11.29 -17.76 -6.78
N LEU A 363 -11.47 -18.67 -7.74
CA LEU A 363 -12.61 -18.64 -8.66
C LEU A 363 -13.94 -18.70 -7.88
N ASP A 364 -14.03 -19.57 -6.89
CA ASP A 364 -15.21 -19.72 -6.02
C ASP A 364 -15.47 -18.43 -5.21
N ALA A 365 -14.43 -17.85 -4.62
CA ALA A 365 -14.55 -16.63 -3.81
C ALA A 365 -15.10 -15.43 -4.60
N TYR A 366 -14.88 -15.40 -5.91
CA TYR A 366 -15.35 -14.34 -6.79
C TYR A 366 -16.50 -14.78 -7.71
N SER A 367 -17.00 -16.00 -7.54
CA SER A 367 -18.08 -16.57 -8.38
C SER A 367 -17.74 -16.51 -9.87
N LEU A 368 -16.50 -16.86 -10.21
CA LEU A 368 -15.97 -16.91 -11.57
C LEU A 368 -15.83 -18.36 -12.04
N ILE A 369 -15.94 -18.58 -13.35
CA ILE A 369 -15.78 -19.90 -13.98
C ILE A 369 -14.31 -20.12 -14.34
N ASP A 370 -13.67 -19.08 -14.88
CA ASP A 370 -12.26 -19.09 -15.20
C ASP A 370 -11.66 -17.70 -14.97
N LEU A 371 -10.34 -17.64 -14.85
CA LEU A 371 -9.56 -16.42 -14.76
C LEU A 371 -8.12 -16.76 -15.12
N GLU A 372 -7.63 -16.19 -16.20
CA GLU A 372 -6.28 -16.43 -16.70
C GLU A 372 -5.50 -15.15 -16.91
N TYR A 373 -4.18 -15.26 -16.78
CA TYR A 373 -3.26 -14.15 -17.09
C TYR A 373 -3.52 -13.60 -18.50
N GLY A 374 -3.69 -12.31 -18.59
CA GLY A 374 -3.99 -11.63 -19.85
C GLY A 374 -4.51 -10.20 -19.62
N PRO A 375 -5.03 -9.55 -20.66
CA PRO A 375 -5.46 -8.14 -20.59
C PRO A 375 -6.48 -7.81 -19.48
N ASN A 376 -7.23 -8.79 -19.02
CA ASN A 376 -8.23 -8.65 -17.96
C ASN A 376 -7.80 -9.23 -16.60
N TYR A 377 -6.58 -9.75 -16.51
CA TYR A 377 -6.02 -10.26 -15.27
C TYR A 377 -4.50 -10.05 -15.24
N ILE A 378 -4.09 -8.87 -14.80
CA ILE A 378 -2.68 -8.46 -14.67
C ILE A 378 -2.23 -8.35 -13.21
N LEU A 379 -3.15 -8.49 -12.26
CA LEU A 379 -2.92 -8.49 -10.82
C LEU A 379 -3.68 -9.64 -10.17
N PRO A 380 -3.14 -10.24 -9.10
CA PRO A 380 -3.90 -11.16 -8.26
C PRO A 380 -5.12 -10.47 -7.64
N LYS A 381 -6.09 -11.27 -7.20
CA LYS A 381 -7.25 -10.75 -6.47
C LYS A 381 -6.99 -10.72 -4.95
N PRO A 382 -7.58 -9.77 -4.22
CA PRO A 382 -7.34 -9.61 -2.77
C PRO A 382 -7.60 -10.85 -1.92
N MET A 383 -8.54 -11.71 -2.31
CA MET A 383 -8.85 -12.95 -1.58
C MET A 383 -7.98 -14.14 -1.97
N ASP A 384 -6.94 -13.94 -2.78
CA ASP A 384 -6.02 -14.99 -3.15
C ASP A 384 -5.18 -15.43 -1.94
N PRO A 385 -5.30 -16.68 -1.46
CA PRO A 385 -4.60 -17.16 -0.28
C PRO A 385 -3.09 -17.27 -0.46
N ARG A 386 -2.60 -17.20 -1.69
CA ARG A 386 -1.17 -17.27 -2.03
C ARG A 386 -0.43 -15.96 -1.77
N LEU A 387 -1.14 -14.84 -1.61
CA LEU A 387 -0.52 -13.51 -1.45
C LEU A 387 0.48 -13.45 -0.29
N MET A 388 0.06 -13.87 0.90
CA MET A 388 0.93 -13.82 2.08
C MET A 388 2.16 -14.76 1.97
N PRO A 389 2.00 -16.06 1.66
CA PRO A 389 3.15 -16.98 1.62
C PRO A 389 4.10 -16.74 0.43
N ILE A 390 3.73 -15.92 -0.54
CA ILE A 390 4.60 -15.55 -1.66
C ILE A 390 5.24 -14.17 -1.43
N ILE A 391 4.48 -13.17 -1.02
CA ILE A 391 4.98 -11.80 -0.90
C ILE A 391 5.83 -11.63 0.36
N ALA A 392 5.37 -12.09 1.51
CA ALA A 392 6.10 -11.90 2.76
C ALA A 392 7.52 -12.48 2.74
N PRO A 393 7.78 -13.70 2.22
CA PRO A 393 9.14 -14.20 2.05
C PRO A 393 10.00 -13.39 1.08
N ALA A 394 9.43 -12.91 -0.02
CA ALA A 394 10.15 -12.06 -0.98
C ALA A 394 10.63 -10.76 -0.31
N VAL A 395 9.76 -10.14 0.48
CA VAL A 395 10.08 -8.93 1.27
C VAL A 395 11.14 -9.22 2.34
N ALA A 396 11.00 -10.31 3.09
CA ALA A 396 11.94 -10.71 4.12
C ALA A 396 13.35 -10.95 3.55
N ARG A 397 13.46 -11.68 2.43
CA ARG A 397 14.73 -11.90 1.73
C ARG A 397 15.34 -10.62 1.21
N ALA A 398 14.54 -9.71 0.66
CA ALA A 398 15.02 -8.40 0.21
C ALA A 398 15.55 -7.56 1.38
N ALA A 399 14.90 -7.62 2.54
CA ALA A 399 15.37 -6.96 3.75
C ALA A 399 16.73 -7.53 4.21
N GLN A 400 16.88 -8.86 4.20
CA GLN A 400 18.15 -9.52 4.53
C GLN A 400 19.26 -9.13 3.54
N ALA A 401 18.98 -9.24 2.24
CA ALA A 401 19.95 -8.94 1.19
C ALA A 401 20.39 -7.47 1.18
N SER A 402 19.52 -6.54 1.56
CA SER A 402 19.82 -5.12 1.64
C SER A 402 20.34 -4.64 3.00
N GLY A 403 20.52 -5.57 3.96
CA GLY A 403 21.15 -5.30 5.25
C GLY A 403 20.27 -4.57 6.27
N VAL A 404 18.94 -4.56 6.09
CA VAL A 404 18.01 -3.90 7.02
C VAL A 404 17.30 -4.88 7.95
N ALA A 405 17.42 -6.18 7.73
CA ALA A 405 16.92 -7.22 8.63
C ALA A 405 17.79 -7.34 9.90
N ARG A 406 17.16 -7.62 11.04
CA ARG A 406 17.82 -7.81 12.33
C ARG A 406 17.78 -9.24 12.82
N CYS A 407 17.02 -10.10 12.17
CA CYS A 407 17.04 -11.53 12.40
C CYS A 407 16.80 -12.27 11.08
N ASP A 408 17.23 -13.53 11.06
CA ASP A 408 17.01 -14.41 9.92
C ASP A 408 15.61 -15.03 9.98
N ILE A 409 15.12 -15.45 8.81
CA ILE A 409 13.95 -16.32 8.71
C ILE A 409 14.39 -17.77 8.81
N ASP A 410 13.54 -18.61 9.43
CA ASP A 410 13.76 -20.04 9.52
C ASP A 410 13.63 -20.73 8.15
N ASP A 411 14.25 -21.91 7.99
CA ASP A 411 14.23 -22.67 6.72
C ASP A 411 12.80 -23.06 6.30
N ASP A 412 11.91 -23.28 7.27
CA ASP A 412 10.50 -23.62 7.07
C ASP A 412 9.54 -22.40 7.06
N TYR A 413 10.08 -21.19 6.98
CA TYR A 413 9.30 -19.96 7.04
C TYR A 413 8.15 -19.92 6.03
N GLU A 414 8.41 -20.28 4.78
CA GLU A 414 7.37 -20.33 3.75
C GLU A 414 6.28 -21.36 4.06
N GLU A 415 6.67 -22.55 4.52
CA GLU A 415 5.74 -23.62 4.90
C GLU A 415 4.83 -23.20 6.04
N GLN A 416 5.38 -22.48 7.03
CA GLN A 416 4.60 -21.91 8.13
C GLN A 416 3.55 -20.93 7.64
N LEU A 417 3.88 -20.10 6.64
CA LEU A 417 2.94 -19.17 6.03
C LEU A 417 1.83 -19.89 5.22
N TRP A 418 2.18 -20.96 4.51
CA TRP A 418 1.21 -21.78 3.77
C TRP A 418 0.27 -22.56 4.73
N GLY A 419 0.74 -23.00 5.85
CA GLY A 419 -0.02 -23.77 6.83
C GLY A 419 -1.11 -22.97 7.55
N GLY A 420 -1.18 -21.66 7.38
CA GLY A 420 -2.12 -20.80 8.09
C GLY A 420 -1.93 -20.83 9.61
N VAL A 421 -0.78 -21.31 10.08
CA VAL A 421 -0.47 -21.38 11.50
C VAL A 421 -0.40 -19.98 12.06
N GLY A 422 -1.21 -19.71 13.07
CA GLY A 422 -1.34 -18.41 13.72
C GLY A 422 0.03 -17.88 14.14
N PHE A 423 0.46 -16.80 13.52
CA PHE A 423 1.69 -16.12 13.87
C PHE A 423 1.59 -15.63 15.31
N GLY A 424 2.37 -16.20 16.21
CA GLY A 424 2.49 -15.74 17.58
C GLY A 424 2.46 -16.82 18.66
N ALA A 425 1.84 -17.99 18.43
CA ALA A 425 1.72 -18.98 19.48
C ALA A 425 2.91 -19.97 19.56
N ASP A 426 3.56 -20.31 18.45
CA ASP A 426 4.54 -21.39 18.38
C ASP A 426 5.89 -21.04 17.73
N ARG A 427 6.16 -19.76 17.42
CA ARG A 427 7.52 -19.40 17.04
C ARG A 427 8.44 -19.55 18.26
N ASN A 428 9.28 -20.56 18.22
CA ASN A 428 10.43 -20.65 19.10
C ASN A 428 11.36 -19.45 18.82
N TRP A 429 11.09 -18.37 19.50
CA TRP A 429 12.03 -17.24 19.57
C TRP A 429 13.26 -17.73 20.38
N ARG A 430 14.21 -18.37 19.71
CA ARG A 430 15.52 -18.75 20.29
C ARG A 430 16.46 -17.57 20.29
#